data_8448597d15a490ec01c914a36fb84ebf
#
_entry.id   8448597d15a490ec01c914a36fb84ebf
#
_cell.length_a   1.000
_cell.length_b   1.000
_cell.length_c   1.000
_cell.angle_alpha   90.00
_cell.angle_beta   90.00
_cell.angle_gamma   90.00
#
_symmetry.space_group_name_H-M   'P 1'
#
loop_
_entity.id
_entity.type
_entity.pdbx_description
1 polymer ?
#
loop_
_entity_poly.entity_id
_entity_poly.type
_entity_poly.pdbx_seq_one_letter_code
_entity_poly.pdbx_strand_id
1 'polypeptide(L)'
;MVNLFHGDCLDILPTLADDSVNLVLVDLPYGTTACKWDSIIPLDKLWEQYNRICKEDGAMVFTAAQPFTTILAASNLENLRYEWIWEKPQGTNPMNAKVMPLKSHENILVFYRKKPTYNPQMWYSTPYSGFSSETSKIGEVYRSEEHTSELQSH
;
A
#
# COMPACT_ATOMS: atom_id res chain seq x y z
N MET A 1 12.60 18.18 -12.74
CA MET A 1 11.47 18.88 -13.42
C MET A 1 10.19 18.27 -12.86
N VAL A 2 9.17 19.09 -12.53
CA VAL A 2 7.86 18.63 -12.07
C VAL A 2 6.86 18.89 -13.18
N ASN A 3 6.09 17.86 -13.56
CA ASN A 3 4.98 17.98 -14.52
C ASN A 3 3.66 17.89 -13.74
N LEU A 4 2.76 18.84 -13.98
CA LEU A 4 1.43 18.87 -13.38
C LEU A 4 0.39 18.62 -14.47
N PHE A 5 -0.51 17.70 -14.22
CA PHE A 5 -1.64 17.38 -15.09
C PHE A 5 -2.94 17.68 -14.34
N HIS A 6 -3.88 18.31 -15.02
CA HIS A 6 -5.22 18.56 -14.49
C HIS A 6 -6.26 17.93 -15.43
N GLY A 7 -7.02 16.97 -14.93
CA GLY A 7 -8.04 16.26 -15.71
C GLY A 7 -8.41 14.92 -15.09
N ASP A 8 -9.24 14.16 -15.80
CA ASP A 8 -9.57 12.79 -15.40
C ASP A 8 -8.32 11.91 -15.53
N CYS A 9 -8.04 11.14 -14.48
CA CYS A 9 -6.86 10.25 -14.47
C CYS A 9 -6.97 9.17 -15.57
N LEU A 10 -8.16 8.71 -15.92
CA LEU A 10 -8.36 7.72 -16.99
C LEU A 10 -8.08 8.28 -18.39
N ASP A 11 -8.12 9.61 -18.55
CA ASP A 11 -7.72 10.28 -19.79
C ASP A 11 -6.22 10.62 -19.81
N ILE A 12 -5.65 10.91 -18.63
CA ILE A 12 -4.24 11.32 -18.50
C ILE A 12 -3.30 10.12 -18.47
N LEU A 13 -3.60 9.07 -17.69
CA LEU A 13 -2.73 7.90 -17.55
C LEU A 13 -2.33 7.29 -18.90
N PRO A 14 -3.23 7.15 -19.89
CA PRO A 14 -2.88 6.62 -21.22
C PRO A 14 -1.81 7.43 -21.97
N THR A 15 -1.63 8.73 -21.63
CA THR A 15 -0.61 9.60 -22.27
C THR A 15 0.79 9.38 -21.73
N LEU A 16 0.94 8.69 -20.60
CA LEU A 16 2.23 8.37 -20.02
C LEU A 16 2.84 7.16 -20.71
N ALA A 17 4.17 7.18 -20.87
CA ALA A 17 4.88 6.08 -21.51
C ALA A 17 4.86 4.81 -20.62
N ASP A 18 4.94 3.65 -21.27
CA ASP A 18 5.08 2.36 -20.61
C ASP A 18 6.37 2.32 -19.80
N ASP A 19 6.38 1.61 -18.67
CA ASP A 19 7.55 1.39 -17.81
C ASP A 19 8.32 2.67 -17.44
N SER A 20 7.59 3.81 -17.33
CA SER A 20 8.19 5.13 -17.08
C SER A 20 8.19 5.55 -15.62
N VAL A 21 7.41 4.87 -14.75
CA VAL A 21 7.16 5.27 -13.38
C VAL A 21 7.76 4.25 -12.41
N ASN A 22 8.56 4.70 -11.45
CA ASN A 22 9.15 3.84 -10.40
C ASN A 22 8.24 3.71 -9.18
N LEU A 23 7.40 4.73 -8.93
CA LEU A 23 6.48 4.76 -7.79
C LEU A 23 5.16 5.40 -8.23
N VAL A 24 4.07 4.71 -7.96
CA VAL A 24 2.71 5.24 -7.99
C VAL A 24 2.28 5.47 -6.54
N LEU A 25 2.01 6.71 -6.15
CA LEU A 25 1.50 7.06 -4.82
C LEU A 25 0.19 7.81 -4.99
N VAL A 26 -0.90 7.24 -4.50
CA VAL A 26 -2.25 7.73 -4.83
C VAL A 26 -3.17 7.72 -3.62
N ASP A 27 -3.97 8.78 -3.52
CA ASP A 27 -5.14 8.88 -2.66
C ASP A 27 -6.39 8.89 -3.57
N LEU A 28 -7.02 7.73 -3.71
CA LEU A 28 -8.20 7.55 -4.56
C LEU A 28 -9.47 8.04 -3.84
N PRO A 29 -10.54 8.42 -4.57
CA PRO A 29 -11.84 8.63 -3.95
C PRO A 29 -12.38 7.30 -3.38
N TYR A 30 -12.81 7.32 -2.11
CA TYR A 30 -13.23 6.10 -1.39
C TYR A 30 -14.72 5.77 -1.56
N GLY A 31 -15.52 6.70 -2.12
CA GLY A 31 -16.97 6.55 -2.24
C GLY A 31 -17.68 6.57 -0.88
N THR A 32 -17.12 7.24 0.12
CA THR A 32 -17.63 7.26 1.50
C THR A 32 -18.31 8.55 1.89
N THR A 33 -18.26 9.56 1.04
CA THR A 33 -18.86 10.88 1.28
C THR A 33 -20.01 11.16 0.31
N ALA A 34 -20.84 12.14 0.63
CA ALA A 34 -21.91 12.60 -0.27
C ALA A 34 -21.42 13.54 -1.38
N CYS A 35 -20.12 13.75 -1.50
CA CYS A 35 -19.52 14.60 -2.52
C CYS A 35 -19.58 13.91 -3.88
N LYS A 36 -19.98 14.63 -4.94
CA LYS A 36 -20.10 14.07 -6.29
C LYS A 36 -18.79 13.55 -6.87
N TRP A 37 -17.66 14.11 -6.44
CA TRP A 37 -16.33 13.70 -6.87
C TRP A 37 -15.82 12.44 -6.13
N ASP A 38 -16.44 12.09 -4.98
CA ASP A 38 -16.05 10.91 -4.19
C ASP A 38 -16.79 9.66 -4.71
N SER A 39 -16.53 9.30 -5.95
CA SER A 39 -17.03 8.09 -6.57
C SER A 39 -15.87 7.15 -6.88
N ILE A 40 -16.03 5.87 -6.56
CA ILE A 40 -15.00 4.86 -6.82
C ILE A 40 -14.73 4.80 -8.32
N ILE A 41 -13.48 5.02 -8.70
CA ILE A 41 -13.00 4.90 -10.07
C ILE A 41 -12.97 3.41 -10.44
N PRO A 42 -13.34 2.99 -11.67
CA PRO A 42 -13.24 1.60 -12.10
C PRO A 42 -11.82 1.05 -11.91
N LEU A 43 -11.66 0.17 -10.91
CA LEU A 43 -10.34 -0.32 -10.48
C LEU A 43 -9.66 -1.18 -11.55
N ASP A 44 -10.42 -1.92 -12.33
CA ASP A 44 -9.93 -2.69 -13.48
C ASP A 44 -9.17 -1.82 -14.47
N LYS A 45 -9.76 -0.67 -14.84
CA LYS A 45 -9.13 0.31 -15.75
C LYS A 45 -7.90 0.97 -15.12
N LEU A 46 -7.97 1.28 -13.81
CA LEU A 46 -6.81 1.84 -13.10
C LEU A 46 -5.66 0.83 -13.07
N TRP A 47 -5.92 -0.44 -12.72
CA TRP A 47 -4.89 -1.47 -12.69
C TRP A 47 -4.27 -1.71 -14.05
N GLU A 48 -5.04 -1.69 -15.13
CA GLU A 48 -4.52 -1.76 -16.50
C GLU A 48 -3.47 -0.67 -16.73
N GLN A 49 -3.81 0.59 -16.43
CA GLN A 49 -2.89 1.72 -16.64
C GLN A 49 -1.72 1.71 -15.68
N TYR A 50 -1.93 1.46 -14.39
CA TYR A 50 -0.84 1.43 -13.42
C TYR A 50 0.16 0.30 -13.71
N ASN A 51 -0.31 -0.88 -14.11
CA ASN A 51 0.55 -1.98 -14.51
C ASN A 51 1.35 -1.68 -15.78
N ARG A 52 0.79 -0.89 -16.70
CA ARG A 52 1.46 -0.48 -17.92
C ARG A 52 2.56 0.55 -17.67
N ILE A 53 2.25 1.61 -16.90
CA ILE A 53 3.19 2.73 -16.69
C ILE A 53 4.22 2.44 -15.60
N CYS A 54 3.89 1.64 -14.59
CA CYS A 54 4.78 1.31 -13.49
C CYS A 54 5.78 0.25 -13.95
N LYS A 55 7.07 0.49 -13.67
CA LYS A 55 8.12 -0.49 -13.95
C LYS A 55 7.86 -1.80 -13.21
N GLU A 56 8.41 -2.89 -13.71
CA GLU A 56 8.24 -4.22 -13.11
C GLU A 56 8.68 -4.25 -11.64
N ASP A 57 9.78 -3.56 -11.31
CA ASP A 57 10.34 -3.36 -9.97
C ASP A 57 9.88 -2.06 -9.30
N GLY A 58 8.83 -1.45 -9.82
CA GLY A 58 8.18 -0.28 -9.22
C GLY A 58 7.19 -0.67 -8.14
N ALA A 59 6.86 0.29 -7.26
CA ALA A 59 5.86 0.11 -6.21
C ALA A 59 4.60 0.94 -6.51
N MET A 60 3.45 0.42 -6.11
CA MET A 60 2.16 1.11 -6.16
C MET A 60 1.61 1.18 -4.74
N VAL A 61 1.42 2.39 -4.22
CA VAL A 61 1.08 2.67 -2.83
C VAL A 61 -0.20 3.50 -2.78
N PHE A 62 -1.17 3.05 -2.03
CA PHE A 62 -2.48 3.67 -1.95
C PHE A 62 -2.89 3.91 -0.51
N THR A 63 -3.35 5.12 -0.20
CA THR A 63 -4.10 5.36 1.02
C THR A 63 -5.51 4.79 0.87
N ALA A 64 -6.06 4.25 1.92
CA ALA A 64 -7.38 3.67 1.91
C ALA A 64 -8.02 3.66 3.31
N ALA A 65 -9.33 3.66 3.34
CA ALA A 65 -10.10 3.51 4.55
C ALA A 65 -11.26 2.54 4.33
N GLN A 66 -11.63 1.76 5.36
CA GLN A 66 -12.76 0.84 5.24
C GLN A 66 -14.08 1.58 4.91
N PRO A 67 -14.95 1.01 4.02
CA PRO A 67 -14.83 -0.32 3.38
C PRO A 67 -13.95 -0.36 2.12
N PHE A 68 -13.50 0.78 1.59
CA PHE A 68 -12.72 0.88 0.36
C PHE A 68 -11.40 0.10 0.44
N THR A 69 -10.75 0.04 1.61
CA THR A 69 -9.54 -0.79 1.82
C THR A 69 -9.76 -2.23 1.37
N THR A 70 -10.87 -2.84 1.78
CA THR A 70 -11.19 -4.23 1.38
C THR A 70 -11.44 -4.36 -0.11
N ILE A 71 -12.17 -3.41 -0.71
CA ILE A 71 -12.46 -3.40 -2.15
C ILE A 71 -11.16 -3.29 -2.96
N LEU A 72 -10.31 -2.35 -2.59
CA LEU A 72 -9.01 -2.12 -3.25
C LEU A 72 -8.08 -3.33 -3.11
N ALA A 73 -7.96 -3.88 -1.90
CA ALA A 73 -7.16 -5.07 -1.65
C ALA A 73 -7.64 -6.26 -2.49
N ALA A 74 -8.94 -6.53 -2.49
CA ALA A 74 -9.52 -7.64 -3.22
C ALA A 74 -9.39 -7.49 -4.75
N SER A 75 -9.32 -6.26 -5.26
CA SER A 75 -9.22 -6.00 -6.70
C SER A 75 -7.88 -6.40 -7.32
N ASN A 76 -6.82 -6.62 -6.51
CA ASN A 76 -5.49 -7.01 -7.00
C ASN A 76 -4.70 -7.81 -5.96
N LEU A 77 -5.31 -8.88 -5.43
CA LEU A 77 -4.69 -9.74 -4.41
C LEU A 77 -3.35 -10.34 -4.84
N GLU A 78 -3.20 -10.63 -6.13
CA GLU A 78 -1.97 -11.20 -6.67
C GLU A 78 -0.75 -10.32 -6.41
N ASN A 79 -0.89 -9.00 -6.48
CA ASN A 79 0.19 -8.03 -6.31
C ASN A 79 0.18 -7.35 -4.93
N LEU A 80 -0.85 -7.57 -4.10
CA LEU A 80 -0.88 -7.06 -2.73
C LEU A 80 0.22 -7.73 -1.91
N ARG A 81 1.06 -6.94 -1.24
CA ARG A 81 2.19 -7.46 -0.47
C ARG A 81 2.05 -7.25 1.03
N TYR A 82 1.76 -6.00 1.43
CA TYR A 82 1.57 -5.65 2.84
C TYR A 82 0.81 -4.34 2.96
N GLU A 83 0.45 -4.01 4.19
CA GLU A 83 -0.13 -2.72 4.54
C GLU A 83 0.67 -2.06 5.66
N TRP A 84 0.60 -0.73 5.69
CA TRP A 84 0.96 0.08 6.84
C TRP A 84 -0.28 0.70 7.45
N ILE A 85 -0.23 0.94 8.75
CA ILE A 85 -1.25 1.67 9.48
C ILE A 85 -0.77 3.12 9.67
N TRP A 86 -1.53 4.05 9.11
CA TRP A 86 -1.31 5.46 9.35
C TRP A 86 -2.19 5.91 10.52
N GLU A 87 -1.59 6.00 11.70
CA GLU A 87 -2.27 6.51 12.88
C GLU A 87 -2.51 8.01 12.76
N LYS A 88 -3.76 8.42 13.01
CA LYS A 88 -4.18 9.82 13.02
C LYS A 88 -4.09 10.37 14.44
N PRO A 89 -3.62 11.61 14.65
CA PRO A 89 -3.51 12.21 15.98
C PRO A 89 -4.88 12.41 16.64
N GLN A 90 -5.95 12.44 15.86
CA GLN A 90 -7.33 12.56 16.34
C GLN A 90 -8.23 11.58 15.60
N GLY A 91 -9.17 10.98 16.35
CA GLY A 91 -10.19 10.14 15.76
C GLY A 91 -11.16 10.96 14.88
N THR A 92 -11.52 10.38 13.74
CA THR A 92 -12.48 10.98 12.80
C THR A 92 -13.91 10.52 13.13
N ASN A 93 -14.90 11.25 12.61
CA ASN A 93 -16.32 10.95 12.74
C ASN A 93 -16.88 11.08 14.17
N PRO A 94 -16.66 12.22 14.88
CA PRO A 94 -17.06 12.40 16.27
C PRO A 94 -18.59 12.28 16.49
N MET A 95 -19.40 12.53 15.47
CA MET A 95 -20.85 12.39 15.54
C MET A 95 -21.31 10.95 15.84
N ASN A 96 -20.50 9.96 15.47
CA ASN A 96 -20.80 8.55 15.69
C ASN A 96 -20.20 7.97 16.98
N ALA A 97 -19.54 8.80 17.81
CA ALA A 97 -18.85 8.34 19.03
C ALA A 97 -19.75 7.61 20.04
N LYS A 98 -21.08 7.84 19.97
CA LYS A 98 -22.05 7.16 20.85
C LYS A 98 -22.51 5.79 20.33
N VAL A 99 -22.23 5.47 19.07
CA VAL A 99 -22.73 4.25 18.41
C VAL A 99 -21.62 3.35 17.91
N MET A 100 -20.41 3.88 17.73
CA MET A 100 -19.25 3.10 17.30
C MET A 100 -17.94 3.77 17.74
N PRO A 101 -16.82 3.02 17.81
CA PRO A 101 -15.52 3.59 18.05
C PRO A 101 -15.13 4.63 17.00
N LEU A 102 -14.42 5.67 17.42
CA LEU A 102 -13.84 6.64 16.51
C LEU A 102 -12.74 5.96 15.67
N LYS A 103 -12.69 6.31 14.41
CA LYS A 103 -11.65 5.84 13.50
C LYS A 103 -10.40 6.70 13.67
N SER A 104 -9.31 6.10 14.15
CA SER A 104 -8.04 6.77 14.43
C SER A 104 -6.92 6.39 13.46
N HIS A 105 -7.21 5.62 12.41
CA HIS A 105 -6.20 5.21 11.44
C HIS A 105 -6.75 5.13 10.02
N GLU A 106 -5.83 5.12 9.06
CA GLU A 106 -6.05 4.72 7.68
C GLU A 106 -5.04 3.63 7.29
N ASN A 107 -5.38 2.85 6.29
CA ASN A 107 -4.49 1.84 5.74
C ASN A 107 -3.68 2.45 4.59
N ILE A 108 -2.45 2.01 4.44
CA ILE A 108 -1.63 2.29 3.26
C ILE A 108 -1.30 0.93 2.65
N LEU A 109 -1.93 0.62 1.53
CA LEU A 109 -1.76 -0.66 0.84
C LEU A 109 -0.59 -0.57 -0.14
N VAL A 110 0.28 -1.57 -0.13
CA VAL A 110 1.45 -1.65 -1.00
C VAL A 110 1.33 -2.83 -1.94
N PHE A 111 1.43 -2.53 -3.22
CA PHE A 111 1.36 -3.50 -4.31
C PHE A 111 2.64 -3.42 -5.14
N TYR A 112 3.15 -4.56 -5.57
CA TYR A 112 4.21 -4.64 -6.58
C TYR A 112 4.24 -6.02 -7.23
N ARG A 113 4.73 -6.06 -8.48
CA ARG A 113 4.95 -7.29 -9.23
C ARG A 113 6.25 -7.95 -8.80
N LYS A 114 7.36 -7.22 -8.85
CA LYS A 114 8.68 -7.63 -8.42
C LYS A 114 9.17 -6.73 -7.29
N LYS A 115 9.99 -7.27 -6.38
CA LYS A 115 10.47 -6.55 -5.19
C LYS A 115 11.11 -5.21 -5.57
N PRO A 116 10.56 -4.07 -5.14
CA PRO A 116 11.11 -2.75 -5.41
C PRO A 116 12.30 -2.45 -4.50
N THR A 117 13.01 -1.36 -4.81
CA THR A 117 14.02 -0.82 -3.88
C THR A 117 13.37 -0.48 -2.54
N TYR A 118 13.86 -1.07 -1.47
CA TYR A 118 13.41 -0.82 -0.11
C TYR A 118 14.57 -0.32 0.76
N ASN A 119 14.39 0.87 1.36
CA ASN A 119 15.37 1.49 2.24
C ASN A 119 14.81 1.53 3.67
N PRO A 120 15.02 0.50 4.49
CA PRO A 120 14.48 0.42 5.84
C PRO A 120 15.04 1.55 6.70
N GLN A 121 14.16 2.24 7.42
CA GLN A 121 14.54 3.20 8.44
C GLN A 121 14.59 2.48 9.79
N MET A 122 15.78 2.16 10.26
CA MET A 122 15.95 1.39 11.50
C MET A 122 15.84 2.33 12.71
N TRP A 123 15.09 1.91 13.70
CA TRP A 123 15.05 2.54 15.01
C TRP A 123 16.02 1.83 15.94
N TYR A 124 16.86 2.58 16.61
CA TYR A 124 17.63 2.03 17.72
C TYR A 124 16.74 1.93 18.93
N SER A 125 16.30 0.72 19.25
CA SER A 125 15.63 0.43 20.53
C SER A 125 16.64 -0.05 21.56
N THR A 126 16.24 -0.09 22.84
CA THR A 126 17.04 -0.71 23.90
C THR A 126 17.43 -2.13 23.48
N PRO A 127 18.71 -2.53 23.61
CA PRO A 127 19.13 -3.89 23.24
C PRO A 127 18.28 -4.94 23.94
N TYR A 128 17.62 -5.78 23.14
CA TYR A 128 16.87 -6.91 23.66
C TYR A 128 17.82 -8.10 23.77
N SER A 129 18.13 -8.52 25.00
CA SER A 129 18.82 -9.78 25.26
C SER A 129 17.78 -10.87 25.50
N GLY A 130 17.28 -11.45 24.44
CA GLY A 130 16.41 -12.62 24.51
C GLY A 130 17.17 -13.87 24.07
N PHE A 131 17.06 -14.95 24.80
CA PHE A 131 17.48 -16.27 24.33
C PHE A 131 16.57 -16.66 23.16
N SER A 132 17.09 -16.72 21.95
CA SER A 132 16.44 -17.46 20.87
C SER A 132 16.70 -18.94 21.06
N SER A 133 15.85 -19.62 21.82
CA SER A 133 15.85 -21.06 21.81
C SER A 133 15.27 -21.55 20.49
N GLU A 134 16.09 -22.24 19.71
CA GLU A 134 15.74 -23.04 18.54
C GLU A 134 15.22 -22.30 17.28
N THR A 135 16.14 -21.78 16.51
CA THR A 135 15.97 -21.34 15.11
C THR A 135 15.71 -22.50 14.12
N SER A 136 15.69 -23.74 14.57
CA SER A 136 15.61 -24.92 13.69
C SER A 136 14.20 -25.30 13.22
N LYS A 137 13.13 -24.69 13.77
CA LYS A 137 11.75 -25.05 13.42
C LYS A 137 10.97 -23.97 12.66
N ILE A 138 11.52 -22.78 12.49
CA ILE A 138 10.82 -21.67 11.80
C ILE A 138 10.74 -21.92 10.29
N GLY A 139 11.70 -22.63 9.70
CA GLY A 139 11.71 -22.95 8.27
C GLY A 139 10.62 -23.92 7.81
N GLU A 140 10.01 -24.69 8.71
CA GLU A 140 8.93 -25.62 8.36
C GLU A 140 7.55 -24.98 8.36
N VAL A 141 7.36 -23.87 9.08
CA VAL A 141 6.06 -23.18 9.21
C VAL A 141 5.87 -22.11 8.16
N TYR A 142 6.94 -21.46 7.74
CA TYR A 142 6.89 -20.41 6.70
C TYR A 142 7.64 -20.89 5.45
N ARG A 143 6.89 -21.45 4.51
CA ARG A 143 7.36 -21.85 3.19
C ARG A 143 7.54 -20.63 2.29
N SER A 144 8.62 -19.88 2.48
CA SER A 144 9.11 -18.93 1.48
C SER A 144 10.64 -18.99 1.47
N GLU A 145 11.16 -19.68 0.48
CA GLU A 145 12.60 -19.88 0.27
C GLU A 145 13.36 -18.59 -0.07
N GLU A 146 12.67 -17.44 -0.18
CA GLU A 146 13.27 -16.18 -0.63
C GLU A 146 13.80 -15.27 0.50
N HIS A 147 13.52 -15.56 1.77
CA HIS A 147 13.91 -14.66 2.88
C HIS A 147 15.14 -15.08 3.70
N THR A 148 15.74 -16.21 3.43
CA THR A 148 16.84 -16.73 4.25
C THR A 148 18.26 -16.34 3.81
N SER A 149 18.43 -15.76 2.63
CA SER A 149 19.78 -15.45 2.12
C SER A 149 20.32 -14.05 2.42
N GLU A 150 19.48 -13.11 2.87
CA GLU A 150 19.91 -11.71 3.08
C GLU A 150 20.19 -11.32 4.54
N LEU A 151 19.92 -12.18 5.52
CA LEU A 151 20.16 -11.89 6.95
C LEU A 151 21.53 -12.31 7.48
N GLN A 152 22.42 -12.86 6.63
CA GLN A 152 23.73 -13.34 7.05
C GLN A 152 24.92 -12.47 6.63
N SER A 153 24.73 -11.28 6.07
CA SER A 153 25.85 -10.39 5.75
C SER A 153 25.69 -9.05 6.47
N HIS A 154 26.24 -8.96 7.64
CA HIS A 154 26.91 -7.88 8.39
C HIS A 154 26.65 -7.98 9.88
#